data_f64cdf46865bf13e78e86c11be884000
#
_entry.id   f64cdf46865bf13e78e86c11be884000
#
_cell.length_a   1.000
_cell.length_b   1.000
_cell.length_c   1.000
_cell.angle_alpha   90.00
_cell.angle_beta   90.00
_cell.angle_gamma   90.00
#
_symmetry.space_group_name_H-M   'P 1'
#
loop_
_entity.id
_entity.type
_entity.pdbx_description
1 polymer ?
#
loop_
_entity_poly.entity_id
_entity_poly.type
_entity_poly.pdbx_seq_one_letter_code
_entity_poly.pdbx_strand_id
1 'polypeptide(L)'
;SVIIDGRIADICQTGIIEGTIIVPGFVLQELRHIADSADSLKRNRGRRGLDILNKMQQELDIPIKVNETDYDDIAEVDAKLIKLAYDMGGVVVTNDYNLNKVAGVQRVPVFNINELANAIKPVVLPGEEMTVTIVKEGKEAGQGVAYLDDGTMIVVDGGRRCVGDAVEVSVTSVLQTSAGRMIFAKIK
;
A
#
# COMPACT_ATOMS: atom_id res chain seq x y z
N SER A 1 1.61 -5.82 -8.85
CA SER A 1 2.03 -6.96 -8.01
C SER A 1 2.52 -6.47 -6.65
N VAL A 2 2.06 -7.10 -5.59
CA VAL A 2 2.44 -6.82 -4.19
C VAL A 2 3.95 -7.08 -3.95
N ILE A 3 4.53 -8.01 -4.67
CA ILE A 3 5.96 -8.36 -4.57
C ILE A 3 6.83 -7.19 -5.06
N ILE A 4 6.49 -6.60 -6.21
CA ILE A 4 7.23 -5.45 -6.77
C ILE A 4 7.13 -4.21 -5.85
N ASP A 5 6.01 -4.04 -5.18
CA ASP A 5 5.79 -2.98 -4.18
C ASP A 5 6.81 -3.07 -3.04
N GLY A 6 7.06 -4.28 -2.55
CA GLY A 6 8.09 -4.59 -1.55
C GLY A 6 7.66 -4.44 -0.10
N ARG A 7 6.60 -3.70 0.20
CA ARG A 7 6.10 -3.53 1.59
C ARG A 7 5.72 -4.85 2.26
N ILE A 8 5.42 -5.88 1.48
CA ILE A 8 5.11 -7.21 2.01
C ILE A 8 6.26 -7.78 2.85
N ALA A 9 7.51 -7.52 2.46
CA ALA A 9 8.68 -7.96 3.23
C ALA A 9 8.70 -7.31 4.61
N ASP A 10 8.50 -6.00 4.67
CA ASP A 10 8.48 -5.25 5.93
C ASP A 10 7.30 -5.68 6.82
N ILE A 11 6.11 -5.92 6.22
CA ILE A 11 4.94 -6.43 6.95
C ILE A 11 5.22 -7.82 7.54
N CYS A 12 5.88 -8.70 6.79
CA CYS A 12 6.26 -10.03 7.31
C CYS A 12 7.23 -9.93 8.48
N GLN A 13 8.17 -8.97 8.46
CA GLN A 13 9.11 -8.75 9.58
C GLN A 13 8.42 -8.35 10.88
N THR A 14 7.24 -7.73 10.82
CA THR A 14 6.47 -7.37 12.03
C THR A 14 5.87 -8.57 12.74
N GLY A 15 5.85 -9.76 12.12
CA GLY A 15 5.20 -10.95 12.66
C GLY A 15 3.67 -10.96 12.60
N ILE A 16 3.03 -9.96 11.97
CA ILE A 16 1.57 -9.89 11.83
C ILE A 16 1.00 -10.94 10.86
N ILE A 17 1.83 -11.39 9.91
CA ILE A 17 1.49 -12.48 9.01
C ILE A 17 2.03 -13.78 9.59
N GLU A 18 1.13 -14.70 9.89
CA GLU A 18 1.45 -16.04 10.37
C GLU A 18 1.29 -17.10 9.27
N GLY A 19 1.96 -18.24 9.43
CA GLY A 19 1.88 -19.39 8.55
C GLY A 19 2.94 -19.39 7.44
N THR A 20 2.59 -19.92 6.28
CA THR A 20 3.50 -20.05 5.13
C THR A 20 3.08 -19.14 4.01
N ILE A 21 4.02 -18.37 3.47
CA ILE A 21 3.79 -17.61 2.24
C ILE A 21 3.97 -18.54 1.05
N ILE A 22 2.94 -18.64 0.23
CA ILE A 22 2.94 -19.40 -1.00
C ILE A 22 3.11 -18.43 -2.18
N VAL A 23 4.13 -18.69 -2.99
CA VAL A 23 4.36 -17.96 -4.23
C VAL A 23 4.05 -18.92 -5.38
N PRO A 24 2.95 -18.72 -6.13
CA PRO A 24 2.61 -19.60 -7.24
C PRO A 24 3.63 -19.51 -8.38
N GLY A 25 3.90 -20.64 -9.06
CA GLY A 25 4.81 -20.71 -10.20
C GLY A 25 4.40 -19.76 -11.32
N PHE A 26 3.11 -19.67 -11.63
CA PHE A 26 2.60 -18.74 -12.65
C PHE A 26 2.81 -17.25 -12.28
N VAL A 27 2.82 -16.89 -11.01
CA VAL A 27 3.18 -15.52 -10.55
C VAL A 27 4.68 -15.26 -10.73
N LEU A 28 5.52 -16.25 -10.45
CA LEU A 28 6.96 -16.16 -10.72
C LEU A 28 7.27 -16.04 -12.21
N GLN A 29 6.55 -16.77 -13.06
CA GLN A 29 6.69 -16.67 -14.52
C GLN A 29 6.31 -15.27 -15.01
N GLU A 30 5.19 -14.71 -14.53
CA GLU A 30 4.81 -13.33 -14.85
C GLU A 30 5.89 -12.33 -14.42
N LEU A 31 6.42 -12.49 -13.21
CA LEU A 31 7.46 -11.62 -12.69
C LEU A 31 8.76 -11.69 -13.51
N ARG A 32 9.17 -12.89 -13.95
CA ARG A 32 10.29 -13.10 -14.87
C ARG A 32 10.02 -12.43 -16.22
N HIS A 33 8.82 -12.62 -16.77
CA HIS A 33 8.44 -12.00 -18.03
C HIS A 33 8.54 -10.45 -17.96
N ILE A 34 8.12 -9.86 -16.85
CA ILE A 34 8.29 -8.43 -16.61
C ILE A 34 9.78 -8.05 -16.49
N ALA A 35 10.60 -8.89 -15.84
CA ALA A 35 12.04 -8.66 -15.67
C ALA A 35 12.84 -8.77 -17.00
N ASP A 36 12.30 -9.49 -17.98
CA ASP A 36 12.88 -9.66 -19.32
C ASP A 36 12.28 -8.69 -20.36
N SER A 37 11.41 -7.78 -19.94
CA SER A 37 10.77 -6.80 -20.82
C SER A 37 11.79 -5.92 -21.56
N ALA A 38 11.50 -5.61 -22.82
CA ALA A 38 12.27 -4.62 -23.60
C ALA A 38 12.17 -3.20 -22.99
N ASP A 39 11.05 -2.88 -22.36
CA ASP A 39 10.85 -1.62 -21.63
C ASP A 39 11.72 -1.60 -20.36
N SER A 40 12.60 -0.60 -20.27
CA SER A 40 13.57 -0.50 -19.17
C SER A 40 12.89 -0.31 -17.80
N LEU A 41 11.78 0.43 -17.74
CA LEU A 41 11.06 0.67 -16.49
C LEU A 41 10.36 -0.61 -16.01
N LYS A 42 9.69 -1.33 -16.91
CA LYS A 42 9.08 -2.63 -16.59
C LYS A 42 10.15 -3.63 -16.15
N ARG A 43 11.26 -3.74 -16.90
CA ARG A 43 12.38 -4.63 -16.59
C ARG A 43 12.94 -4.36 -15.18
N ASN A 44 13.20 -3.10 -14.83
CA ASN A 44 13.70 -2.75 -13.51
C ASN A 44 12.70 -3.11 -12.39
N ARG A 45 11.41 -2.92 -12.62
CA ARG A 45 10.36 -3.33 -11.68
C ARG A 45 10.30 -4.84 -11.49
N GLY A 46 10.40 -5.62 -12.57
CA GLY A 46 10.44 -7.08 -12.49
C GLY A 46 11.65 -7.59 -11.72
N ARG A 47 12.84 -7.06 -12.03
CA ARG A 47 14.09 -7.41 -11.31
C ARG A 47 13.99 -7.09 -9.83
N ARG A 48 13.52 -5.89 -9.48
CA ARG A 48 13.27 -5.53 -8.08
C ARG A 48 12.35 -6.53 -7.37
N GLY A 49 11.30 -7.00 -8.02
CA GLY A 49 10.41 -8.00 -7.44
C GLY A 49 11.12 -9.34 -7.15
N LEU A 50 11.99 -9.80 -8.06
CA LEU A 50 12.79 -11.01 -7.85
C LEU A 50 13.78 -10.82 -6.70
N ASP A 51 14.44 -9.65 -6.62
CA ASP A 51 15.37 -9.33 -5.52
C ASP A 51 14.65 -9.33 -4.16
N ILE A 52 13.44 -8.76 -4.11
CA ILE A 52 12.61 -8.76 -2.89
C ILE A 52 12.25 -10.18 -2.46
N LEU A 53 11.84 -11.06 -3.40
CA LEU A 53 11.55 -12.46 -3.08
C LEU A 53 12.78 -13.18 -2.54
N ASN A 54 13.94 -13.01 -3.16
CA ASN A 54 15.19 -13.58 -2.69
C ASN A 54 15.53 -13.10 -1.27
N LYS A 55 15.40 -11.78 -1.04
CA LYS A 55 15.61 -11.18 0.28
C LYS A 55 14.66 -11.79 1.32
N MET A 56 13.38 -11.89 1.00
CA MET A 56 12.38 -12.49 1.89
C MET A 56 12.72 -13.93 2.25
N GLN A 57 13.17 -14.74 1.27
CA GLN A 57 13.56 -16.13 1.53
C GLN A 57 14.79 -16.28 2.41
N GLN A 58 15.71 -15.29 2.40
CA GLN A 58 16.95 -15.33 3.14
C GLN A 58 16.86 -14.72 4.53
N GLU A 59 16.04 -13.69 4.70
CA GLU A 59 16.03 -12.84 5.89
C GLU A 59 14.80 -13.03 6.80
N LEU A 60 13.72 -13.65 6.28
CA LEU A 60 12.50 -13.81 7.05
C LEU A 60 12.43 -15.18 7.74
N ASP A 61 11.99 -15.21 8.98
CA ASP A 61 11.72 -16.44 9.73
C ASP A 61 10.45 -17.16 9.24
N ILE A 62 9.58 -16.48 8.49
CA ILE A 62 8.36 -17.06 7.92
C ILE A 62 8.70 -17.94 6.71
N PRO A 63 8.19 -19.19 6.63
CA PRO A 63 8.47 -20.06 5.50
C PRO A 63 7.87 -19.51 4.20
N ILE A 64 8.68 -19.45 3.14
CA ILE A 64 8.27 -19.05 1.80
C ILE A 64 8.45 -20.23 0.86
N LYS A 65 7.36 -20.71 0.26
CA LYS A 65 7.36 -21.87 -0.62
C LYS A 65 6.81 -21.52 -1.99
N VAL A 66 7.43 -22.09 -3.02
CA VAL A 66 6.90 -22.06 -4.38
C VAL A 66 5.89 -23.20 -4.53
N ASN A 67 4.74 -22.90 -5.12
CA ASN A 67 3.72 -23.88 -5.46
C ASN A 67 3.61 -23.97 -6.99
N GLU A 68 3.84 -25.15 -7.55
CA GLU A 68 3.87 -25.39 -9.00
C GLU A 68 2.49 -25.76 -9.58
N THR A 69 1.43 -25.76 -8.77
CA THR A 69 0.07 -25.99 -9.26
C THR A 69 -0.29 -24.89 -10.26
N ASP A 70 -0.76 -25.27 -11.43
CA ASP A 70 -1.29 -24.36 -12.44
C ASP A 70 -2.70 -24.83 -12.89
N TYR A 71 -3.40 -23.98 -13.61
CA TYR A 71 -4.76 -24.19 -14.09
C TYR A 71 -4.80 -23.88 -15.58
N ASP A 72 -4.67 -24.91 -16.42
CA ASP A 72 -4.58 -24.77 -17.87
C ASP A 72 -5.87 -24.21 -18.50
N ASP A 73 -6.99 -24.40 -17.84
CA ASP A 73 -8.32 -23.91 -18.23
C ASP A 73 -8.58 -22.43 -17.85
N ILE A 74 -7.68 -21.82 -17.07
CA ILE A 74 -7.79 -20.43 -16.62
C ILE A 74 -6.66 -19.61 -17.25
N ALA A 75 -6.98 -18.64 -18.07
CA ALA A 75 -5.97 -17.83 -18.76
C ALA A 75 -5.37 -16.71 -17.88
N GLU A 76 -6.20 -16.10 -17.01
CA GLU A 76 -5.81 -14.92 -16.24
C GLU A 76 -5.12 -15.28 -14.91
N VAL A 77 -3.97 -14.68 -14.66
CA VAL A 77 -3.16 -14.91 -13.45
C VAL A 77 -3.94 -14.59 -12.18
N ASP A 78 -4.74 -13.53 -12.18
CA ASP A 78 -5.57 -13.15 -11.04
C ASP A 78 -6.62 -14.20 -10.71
N ALA A 79 -7.26 -14.78 -11.74
CA ALA A 79 -8.24 -15.85 -11.56
C ALA A 79 -7.57 -17.16 -11.06
N LYS A 80 -6.40 -17.50 -11.59
CA LYS A 80 -5.58 -18.62 -11.09
C LYS A 80 -5.20 -18.44 -9.62
N LEU A 81 -4.82 -17.21 -9.23
CA LEU A 81 -4.44 -16.91 -7.86
C LEU A 81 -5.60 -17.11 -6.87
N ILE A 82 -6.79 -16.63 -7.23
CA ILE A 82 -7.99 -16.82 -6.41
C ILE A 82 -8.37 -18.29 -6.32
N LYS A 83 -8.31 -19.02 -7.44
CA LYS A 83 -8.59 -20.46 -7.48
C LYS A 83 -7.64 -21.24 -6.58
N LEU A 84 -6.34 -20.96 -6.66
CA LEU A 84 -5.33 -21.61 -5.82
C LEU A 84 -5.58 -21.32 -4.34
N ALA A 85 -5.87 -20.08 -3.99
CA ALA A 85 -6.17 -19.70 -2.62
C ALA A 85 -7.44 -20.41 -2.09
N TYR A 86 -8.47 -20.53 -2.92
CA TYR A 86 -9.68 -21.29 -2.59
C TYR A 86 -9.36 -22.77 -2.32
N ASP A 87 -8.62 -23.41 -3.23
CA ASP A 87 -8.30 -24.85 -3.14
C ASP A 87 -7.41 -25.17 -1.92
N MET A 88 -6.55 -24.23 -1.53
CA MET A 88 -5.66 -24.38 -0.38
C MET A 88 -6.28 -23.91 0.96
N GLY A 89 -7.46 -23.29 0.93
CA GLY A 89 -8.02 -22.62 2.11
C GLY A 89 -7.15 -21.45 2.61
N GLY A 90 -6.46 -20.79 1.69
CA GLY A 90 -5.50 -19.71 1.97
C GLY A 90 -6.10 -18.32 1.86
N VAL A 91 -5.25 -17.31 2.12
CA VAL A 91 -5.56 -15.88 2.01
C VAL A 91 -4.75 -15.28 0.87
N VAL A 92 -5.41 -14.54 -0.03
CA VAL A 92 -4.69 -13.80 -1.09
C VAL A 92 -4.09 -12.53 -0.53
N VAL A 93 -2.78 -12.35 -0.68
CA VAL A 93 -2.10 -11.10 -0.31
C VAL A 93 -1.92 -10.25 -1.57
N THR A 94 -2.49 -9.06 -1.56
CA THR A 94 -2.47 -8.17 -2.74
C THR A 94 -2.44 -6.69 -2.35
N ASN A 95 -2.13 -5.82 -3.31
CA ASN A 95 -2.34 -4.38 -3.25
C ASN A 95 -3.37 -3.90 -4.30
N ASP A 96 -4.00 -4.84 -5.01
CA ASP A 96 -5.00 -4.54 -6.03
C ASP A 96 -6.41 -4.54 -5.45
N TYR A 97 -7.12 -3.44 -5.65
CA TYR A 97 -8.49 -3.27 -5.17
C TYR A 97 -9.52 -4.07 -5.99
N ASN A 98 -9.27 -4.25 -7.30
CA ASN A 98 -10.17 -5.03 -8.14
C ASN A 98 -10.11 -6.52 -7.79
N LEU A 99 -8.91 -7.03 -7.55
CA LEU A 99 -8.72 -8.40 -7.08
C LEU A 99 -9.44 -8.65 -5.75
N ASN A 100 -9.43 -7.67 -4.83
CA ASN A 100 -10.20 -7.72 -3.59
C ASN A 100 -11.70 -7.99 -3.83
N LYS A 101 -12.30 -7.27 -4.78
CA LYS A 101 -13.74 -7.42 -5.11
C LYS A 101 -14.05 -8.78 -5.71
N VAL A 102 -13.23 -9.24 -6.66
CA VAL A 102 -13.44 -10.53 -7.33
C VAL A 102 -13.30 -11.68 -6.34
N ALA A 103 -12.27 -11.66 -5.51
CA ALA A 103 -12.05 -12.67 -4.47
C ALA A 103 -13.20 -12.71 -3.46
N GLY A 104 -13.75 -11.54 -3.08
CA GLY A 104 -14.91 -11.46 -2.19
C GLY A 104 -16.16 -12.18 -2.73
N VAL A 105 -16.42 -12.07 -4.03
CA VAL A 105 -17.51 -12.81 -4.70
C VAL A 105 -17.31 -14.33 -4.59
N GLN A 106 -16.07 -14.79 -4.68
CA GLN A 106 -15.69 -16.19 -4.58
C GLN A 106 -15.45 -16.67 -3.12
N ARG A 107 -15.72 -15.81 -2.15
CA ARG A 107 -15.52 -16.08 -0.70
C ARG A 107 -14.08 -16.46 -0.35
N VAL A 108 -13.10 -15.98 -1.11
CA VAL A 108 -11.69 -16.12 -0.80
C VAL A 108 -11.24 -14.92 0.04
N PRO A 109 -10.71 -15.14 1.24
CA PRO A 109 -10.23 -14.04 2.07
C PRO A 109 -9.04 -13.33 1.43
N VAL A 110 -8.99 -12.02 1.59
CA VAL A 110 -7.93 -11.17 1.04
C VAL A 110 -7.29 -10.34 2.13
N PHE A 111 -5.97 -10.29 2.11
CA PHE A 111 -5.17 -9.36 2.89
C PHE A 111 -4.63 -8.26 1.95
N ASN A 112 -5.30 -7.11 1.94
CA ASN A 112 -4.88 -5.99 1.11
C ASN A 112 -3.93 -5.07 1.88
N ILE A 113 -2.67 -4.96 1.42
CA ILE A 113 -1.65 -4.16 2.11
C ILE A 113 -1.93 -2.66 2.09
N ASN A 114 -2.70 -2.16 1.11
CA ASN A 114 -3.11 -0.76 1.09
C ASN A 114 -4.20 -0.48 2.12
N GLU A 115 -5.12 -1.43 2.33
CA GLU A 115 -6.14 -1.32 3.39
C GLU A 115 -5.49 -1.36 4.77
N LEU A 116 -4.51 -2.27 4.97
CA LEU A 116 -3.73 -2.30 6.21
C LEU A 116 -3.03 -0.95 6.42
N ALA A 117 -2.29 -0.45 5.43
CA ALA A 117 -1.59 0.81 5.52
C ALA A 117 -2.53 1.98 5.88
N ASN A 118 -3.75 1.98 5.35
CA ASN A 118 -4.75 2.99 5.70
C ASN A 118 -5.32 2.81 7.12
N ALA A 119 -5.51 1.57 7.55
CA ALA A 119 -6.06 1.26 8.88
C ALA A 119 -5.11 1.66 10.02
N ILE A 120 -3.78 1.54 9.81
CA ILE A 120 -2.77 1.88 10.83
C ILE A 120 -2.34 3.35 10.82
N LYS A 121 -2.84 4.18 9.88
CA LYS A 121 -2.56 5.61 9.89
C LYS A 121 -3.06 6.24 11.19
N PRO A 122 -2.24 7.08 11.85
CA PRO A 122 -2.67 7.81 13.04
C PRO A 122 -3.99 8.54 12.80
N VAL A 123 -4.89 8.43 13.76
CA VAL A 123 -6.15 9.18 13.73
C VAL A 123 -5.89 10.53 14.38
N VAL A 124 -5.92 11.58 13.57
CA VAL A 124 -5.88 12.95 14.07
C VAL A 124 -7.31 13.40 14.39
N LEU A 125 -7.51 13.93 15.58
CA LEU A 125 -8.83 14.35 16.06
C LEU A 125 -8.96 15.87 16.05
N PRO A 126 -10.17 16.41 15.84
CA PRO A 126 -10.43 17.84 16.07
C PRO A 126 -10.03 18.27 17.49
N GLY A 127 -9.35 19.39 17.60
CA GLY A 127 -8.80 19.91 18.85
C GLY A 127 -7.35 19.50 19.14
N GLU A 128 -6.79 18.52 18.42
CA GLU A 128 -5.36 18.21 18.56
C GLU A 128 -4.48 19.35 18.03
N GLU A 129 -3.34 19.51 18.67
CA GLU A 129 -2.33 20.51 18.32
C GLU A 129 -1.11 19.80 17.72
N MET A 130 -0.54 20.41 16.69
CA MET A 130 0.68 19.89 16.06
C MET A 130 1.47 21.02 15.41
N THR A 131 2.77 20.78 15.22
CA THR A 131 3.63 21.66 14.44
C THR A 131 3.72 21.13 13.02
N VAL A 132 3.45 21.98 12.04
CA VAL A 132 3.53 21.62 10.61
C VAL A 132 4.29 22.68 9.83
N THR A 133 5.00 22.26 8.78
CA THR A 133 5.67 23.19 7.86
C THR A 133 4.75 23.50 6.69
N ILE A 134 4.44 24.77 6.49
CA ILE A 134 3.62 25.21 5.35
C ILE A 134 4.48 25.15 4.08
N VAL A 135 4.13 24.32 3.11
CA VAL A 135 4.94 24.11 1.89
C VAL A 135 4.47 24.92 0.69
N LYS A 136 3.20 25.33 0.67
CA LYS A 136 2.61 26.14 -0.41
C LYS A 136 1.33 26.84 0.03
N GLU A 137 0.86 27.77 -0.81
CA GLU A 137 -0.46 28.39 -0.63
C GLU A 137 -1.60 27.39 -0.91
N GLY A 138 -2.71 27.53 -0.19
CA GLY A 138 -3.95 26.80 -0.40
C GLY A 138 -4.80 27.36 -1.55
N LYS A 139 -5.91 26.68 -1.84
CA LYS A 139 -6.83 27.09 -2.92
C LYS A 139 -7.62 28.36 -2.57
N GLU A 140 -7.98 28.52 -1.31
CA GLU A 140 -8.74 29.68 -0.84
C GLU A 140 -7.81 30.76 -0.30
N ALA A 141 -8.30 32.00 -0.29
CA ALA A 141 -7.54 33.14 0.21
C ALA A 141 -7.17 32.94 1.68
N GLY A 142 -5.88 33.16 2.01
CA GLY A 142 -5.37 33.03 3.37
C GLY A 142 -4.94 31.63 3.78
N GLN A 143 -5.26 30.59 3.01
CA GLN A 143 -4.87 29.21 3.34
C GLN A 143 -3.43 28.89 2.97
N GLY A 144 -2.79 28.06 3.80
CA GLY A 144 -1.56 27.33 3.51
C GLY A 144 -1.81 25.84 3.45
N VAL A 145 -0.89 25.10 2.84
CA VAL A 145 -0.92 23.64 2.76
C VAL A 145 0.34 23.06 3.37
N ALA A 146 0.17 22.09 4.23
CA ALA A 146 1.22 21.26 4.80
C ALA A 146 0.91 19.79 4.54
N TYR A 147 1.88 18.92 4.81
CA TYR A 147 1.72 17.46 4.72
C TYR A 147 2.28 16.81 5.98
N LEU A 148 1.60 15.77 6.46
CA LEU A 148 2.17 14.85 7.44
C LEU A 148 3.19 13.92 6.76
N ASP A 149 4.00 13.23 7.55
CA ASP A 149 5.01 12.28 7.06
C ASP A 149 4.42 11.15 6.21
N ASP A 150 3.16 10.78 6.45
CA ASP A 150 2.41 9.80 5.68
C ASP A 150 1.79 10.35 4.38
N GLY A 151 2.07 11.63 4.04
CA GLY A 151 1.53 12.31 2.87
C GLY A 151 0.10 12.85 3.03
N THR A 152 -0.50 12.74 4.22
CA THR A 152 -1.82 13.32 4.49
C THR A 152 -1.77 14.84 4.40
N MET A 153 -2.64 15.43 3.58
CA MET A 153 -2.68 16.87 3.36
C MET A 153 -3.38 17.58 4.52
N ILE A 154 -2.77 18.68 4.97
CA ILE A 154 -3.34 19.61 5.96
C ILE A 154 -3.57 20.95 5.29
N VAL A 155 -4.79 21.45 5.35
CA VAL A 155 -5.16 22.80 4.94
C VAL A 155 -5.20 23.67 6.17
N VAL A 156 -4.32 24.67 6.22
CA VAL A 156 -4.15 25.54 7.38
C VAL A 156 -4.73 26.92 7.09
N ASP A 157 -5.78 27.28 7.80
CA ASP A 157 -6.37 28.62 7.74
C ASP A 157 -5.41 29.65 8.35
N GLY A 158 -5.20 30.76 7.66
CA GLY A 158 -4.18 31.76 8.01
C GLY A 158 -2.74 31.40 7.58
N GLY A 159 -2.49 30.18 7.07
CA GLY A 159 -1.16 29.65 6.75
C GLY A 159 -0.46 30.27 5.55
N ARG A 160 -1.16 31.04 4.70
CA ARG A 160 -0.59 31.63 3.48
C ARG A 160 0.67 32.48 3.75
N ARG A 161 0.67 33.22 4.86
CA ARG A 161 1.79 34.12 5.22
C ARG A 161 2.99 33.41 5.80
N CYS A 162 2.84 32.12 6.10
CA CYS A 162 3.83 31.28 6.76
C CYS A 162 4.42 30.22 5.83
N VAL A 163 4.30 30.41 4.50
CA VAL A 163 4.90 29.46 3.53
C VAL A 163 6.41 29.42 3.72
N GLY A 164 6.94 28.22 3.97
CA GLY A 164 8.33 27.98 4.31
C GLY A 164 8.61 27.85 5.80
N ASP A 165 7.68 28.26 6.65
CA ASP A 165 7.84 28.26 8.11
C ASP A 165 7.15 27.05 8.76
N ALA A 166 7.69 26.63 9.91
CA ALA A 166 7.04 25.70 10.82
C ALA A 166 6.12 26.48 11.77
N VAL A 167 4.84 26.11 11.82
CA VAL A 167 3.82 26.79 12.62
C VAL A 167 3.06 25.80 13.49
N GLU A 168 2.66 26.25 14.67
CA GLU A 168 1.79 25.49 15.55
C GLU A 168 0.33 25.68 15.12
N VAL A 169 -0.37 24.57 14.90
CA VAL A 169 -1.74 24.58 14.43
C VAL A 169 -2.64 23.74 15.32
N SER A 170 -3.91 24.10 15.39
CA SER A 170 -4.97 23.31 16.01
C SER A 170 -5.90 22.75 14.96
N VAL A 171 -6.14 21.43 14.99
CA VAL A 171 -7.02 20.72 14.07
C VAL A 171 -8.47 21.15 14.30
N THR A 172 -9.15 21.55 13.25
CA THR A 172 -10.56 21.96 13.30
C THR A 172 -11.50 20.87 12.83
N SER A 173 -11.13 20.16 11.77
CA SER A 173 -11.91 19.02 11.24
C SER A 173 -11.06 18.09 10.41
N VAL A 174 -11.56 16.86 10.22
CA VAL A 174 -10.94 15.82 9.38
C VAL A 174 -11.99 15.32 8.41
N LEU A 175 -11.68 15.39 7.12
CA LEU A 175 -12.53 14.90 6.04
C LEU A 175 -11.92 13.64 5.39
N GLN A 176 -12.76 12.61 5.22
CA GLN A 176 -12.42 11.46 4.39
C GLN A 176 -12.96 11.70 2.99
N THR A 177 -12.08 11.71 1.99
CA THR A 177 -12.42 11.86 0.58
C THR A 177 -12.05 10.60 -0.20
N SER A 178 -12.52 10.47 -1.44
CA SER A 178 -12.12 9.40 -2.35
C SER A 178 -10.62 9.42 -2.68
N ALA A 179 -9.99 10.61 -2.57
CA ALA A 179 -8.56 10.81 -2.79
C ALA A 179 -7.71 10.60 -1.53
N GLY A 180 -8.33 10.30 -0.38
CA GLY A 180 -7.66 10.12 0.90
C GLY A 180 -8.20 11.04 2.01
N ARG A 181 -7.50 11.05 3.12
CA ARG A 181 -7.83 11.89 4.27
C ARG A 181 -7.27 13.30 4.09
N MET A 182 -8.07 14.29 4.47
CA MET A 182 -7.69 15.70 4.47
C MET A 182 -7.98 16.30 5.85
N ILE A 183 -7.02 16.99 6.41
CA ILE A 183 -7.11 17.63 7.72
C ILE A 183 -7.26 19.14 7.51
N PHE A 184 -8.18 19.77 8.24
CA PHE A 184 -8.28 21.21 8.32
C PHE A 184 -7.80 21.67 9.69
N ALA A 185 -7.00 22.70 9.69
CA ALA A 185 -6.42 23.26 10.90
C ALA A 185 -6.39 24.80 10.80
N LYS A 186 -6.18 25.46 11.91
CA LYS A 186 -5.95 26.91 12.00
C LYS A 186 -4.65 27.17 12.76
N ILE A 187 -3.97 28.26 12.43
CA ILE A 187 -2.83 28.76 13.22
C ILE A 187 -3.31 29.07 14.63
N LYS A 188 -2.50 28.71 15.60
CA LYS A 188 -2.77 28.97 17.01
C LYS A 188 -2.45 30.43 17.42
#